data_93d4076d0990fbf5f76c42504c11b14f
#
_entry.id   93d4076d0990fbf5f76c42504c11b14f
#
_cell.length_a   1.000
_cell.length_b   1.000
_cell.length_c   1.000
_cell.angle_alpha   90.00
_cell.angle_beta   90.00
_cell.angle_gamma   90.00
#
_symmetry.space_group_name_H-M   'P 1'
#
loop_
_entity.id
_entity.type
_entity.pdbx_description
1 polymer ?
#
loop_
_entity_poly.entity_id
_entity_poly.type
_entity_poly.pdbx_seq_one_letter_code
_entity_poly.pdbx_strand_id
1 'polypeptide(L)'
;MAITGDSYYSPLAIFLRDGRGAVLGNALGHIWGGWLDLASLWVTEPLRGQGYGRKLLEAAEDEARAQGCRSVFLTTFSFQARPFYERLGYEVIADVPDYPVGHTYHVLRKMLA
;
A
#
# COMPACT_ATOMS: atom_id res chain seq x y z
N MET A 1 -4.97 -27.19 -25.96
CA MET A 1 -4.19 -26.31 -25.07
C MET A 1 -5.12 -25.69 -24.04
N ALA A 2 -4.77 -25.73 -22.78
CA ALA A 2 -5.56 -25.10 -21.73
C ALA A 2 -4.96 -23.74 -21.37
N ILE A 3 -5.82 -22.77 -21.14
CA ILE A 3 -5.43 -21.50 -20.55
C ILE A 3 -5.70 -21.62 -19.05
N THR A 4 -4.65 -21.47 -18.24
CA THR A 4 -4.76 -21.56 -16.80
C THR A 4 -4.29 -20.25 -16.18
N GLY A 5 -5.01 -19.80 -15.17
CA GLY A 5 -4.59 -18.68 -14.33
C GLY A 5 -3.92 -19.17 -13.07
N ASP A 6 -3.13 -18.29 -12.45
CA ASP A 6 -2.68 -18.52 -11.09
C ASP A 6 -3.88 -18.33 -10.16
N SER A 7 -4.22 -19.36 -9.43
CA SER A 7 -5.33 -19.34 -8.48
C SER A 7 -4.94 -18.71 -7.14
N TYR A 8 -3.66 -18.46 -6.91
CA TYR A 8 -3.19 -17.88 -5.67
C TYR A 8 -3.26 -16.35 -5.72
N TYR A 9 -4.35 -15.85 -5.19
CA TYR A 9 -4.64 -14.42 -5.10
C TYR A 9 -5.29 -14.20 -3.74
N SER A 10 -4.62 -13.46 -2.86
CA SER A 10 -5.05 -13.31 -1.49
C SER A 10 -5.29 -11.84 -1.15
N PRO A 11 -6.46 -11.48 -0.63
CA PRO A 11 -6.66 -10.13 -0.10
C PRO A 11 -5.87 -9.96 1.19
N LEU A 12 -5.44 -8.72 1.44
CA LEU A 12 -4.83 -8.30 2.69
C LEU A 12 -5.63 -7.12 3.23
N ALA A 13 -6.00 -7.19 4.50
CA ALA A 13 -6.72 -6.10 5.15
C ALA A 13 -6.22 -5.93 6.58
N ILE A 14 -5.73 -4.73 6.88
CA ILE A 14 -5.31 -4.32 8.21
C ILE A 14 -6.20 -3.14 8.62
N PHE A 15 -6.73 -3.18 9.83
CA PHE A 15 -7.63 -2.13 10.31
C PHE A 15 -7.12 -1.50 11.60
N LEU A 16 -7.26 -0.19 11.71
CA LEU A 16 -7.13 0.53 12.96
C LEU A 16 -8.55 0.72 13.52
N ARG A 17 -8.79 0.21 14.71
CA ARG A 17 -10.10 0.31 15.38
C ARG A 17 -9.97 1.01 16.72
N ASP A 18 -11.04 1.70 17.12
CA ASP A 18 -11.14 2.22 18.48
C ASP A 18 -11.62 1.14 19.47
N GLY A 19 -11.77 1.50 20.72
CA GLY A 19 -12.23 0.57 21.78
C GLY A 19 -13.68 0.10 21.61
N ARG A 20 -14.44 0.67 20.67
CA ARG A 20 -15.82 0.30 20.35
C ARG A 20 -15.91 -0.47 19.04
N GLY A 21 -14.77 -0.75 18.39
CA GLY A 21 -14.70 -1.46 17.13
C GLY A 21 -14.92 -0.61 15.89
N ALA A 22 -15.06 0.71 16.01
CA ALA A 22 -15.18 1.60 14.85
C ALA A 22 -13.86 1.63 14.08
N VAL A 23 -13.94 1.57 12.75
CA VAL A 23 -12.77 1.61 11.87
C VAL A 23 -12.30 3.05 11.73
N LEU A 24 -11.06 3.32 12.16
CA LEU A 24 -10.43 4.63 12.12
C LEU A 24 -9.36 4.73 11.03
N GLY A 25 -8.99 3.63 10.44
CA GLY A 25 -8.03 3.57 9.34
C GLY A 25 -7.91 2.18 8.78
N ASN A 26 -7.25 2.08 7.62
CA ASN A 26 -7.02 0.80 6.98
C ASN A 26 -5.76 0.79 6.13
N ALA A 27 -5.25 -0.43 5.88
CA ALA A 27 -4.35 -0.73 4.78
C ALA A 27 -4.96 -1.92 4.06
N LEU A 28 -5.31 -1.75 2.79
CA LEU A 28 -5.98 -2.77 1.98
C LEU A 28 -5.16 -3.05 0.74
N GLY A 29 -5.09 -4.30 0.35
CA GLY A 29 -4.38 -4.68 -0.86
C GLY A 29 -4.60 -6.13 -1.24
N HIS A 30 -3.78 -6.60 -2.17
CA HIS A 30 -3.84 -7.95 -2.69
C HIS A 30 -2.45 -8.52 -2.79
N ILE A 31 -2.31 -9.80 -2.50
CA ILE A 31 -1.06 -10.55 -2.62
C ILE A 31 -1.16 -11.46 -3.81
N TRP A 32 -0.19 -11.34 -4.71
CA TRP A 32 -0.05 -12.21 -5.86
C TRP A 32 1.40 -12.17 -6.36
N GLY A 33 1.90 -13.31 -6.79
CA GLY A 33 3.22 -13.40 -7.42
C GLY A 33 4.38 -12.93 -6.55
N GLY A 34 4.25 -13.03 -5.23
CA GLY A 34 5.28 -12.58 -4.30
C GLY A 34 5.28 -11.09 -4.00
N TRP A 35 4.25 -10.38 -4.43
CA TRP A 35 4.08 -8.94 -4.23
C TRP A 35 2.81 -8.61 -3.47
N LEU A 36 2.88 -7.58 -2.65
CA LEU A 36 1.70 -6.89 -2.13
C LEU A 36 1.42 -5.68 -3.03
N ASP A 37 0.24 -5.65 -3.62
CA ASP A 37 -0.30 -4.45 -4.27
C ASP A 37 -1.14 -3.71 -3.23
N LEU A 38 -0.61 -2.61 -2.70
CA LEU A 38 -1.31 -1.82 -1.70
C LEU A 38 -2.27 -0.86 -2.39
N ALA A 39 -3.57 -1.11 -2.25
CA ALA A 39 -4.62 -0.35 -2.92
C ALA A 39 -5.13 0.84 -2.11
N SER A 40 -5.06 0.75 -0.78
CA SER A 40 -5.58 1.80 0.10
C SER A 40 -4.74 1.87 1.36
N LEU A 41 -4.41 3.09 1.76
CA LEU A 41 -3.88 3.41 3.09
C LEU A 41 -4.59 4.67 3.55
N TRP A 42 -5.42 4.54 4.59
CA TRP A 42 -6.28 5.62 5.03
C TRP A 42 -6.32 5.70 6.55
N VAL A 43 -6.31 6.91 7.05
CA VAL A 43 -6.52 7.22 8.47
C VAL A 43 -7.53 8.35 8.55
N THR A 44 -8.49 8.24 9.47
CA THR A 44 -9.48 9.28 9.69
C THR A 44 -8.81 10.62 10.02
N GLU A 45 -9.40 11.70 9.56
CA GLU A 45 -8.77 13.04 9.63
C GLU A 45 -8.29 13.43 11.03
N PRO A 46 -9.08 13.26 12.11
CA PRO A 46 -8.62 13.66 13.45
C PRO A 46 -7.36 12.97 13.96
N LEU A 47 -7.02 11.80 13.38
CA LEU A 47 -5.85 11.02 13.79
C LEU A 47 -4.65 11.18 12.87
N ARG A 48 -4.74 11.98 11.82
CA ARG A 48 -3.63 12.21 10.89
C ARG A 48 -2.50 12.96 11.56
N GLY A 49 -1.26 12.68 11.12
CA GLY A 49 -0.08 13.32 11.65
C GLY A 49 0.42 12.74 12.97
N GLN A 50 -0.15 11.61 13.43
CA GLN A 50 0.18 10.99 14.71
C GLN A 50 0.90 9.63 14.57
N GLY A 51 1.31 9.27 13.33
CA GLY A 51 2.05 8.04 13.08
C GLY A 51 1.20 6.80 12.82
N TYR A 52 -0.11 6.90 12.75
CA TYR A 52 -0.97 5.74 12.51
C TYR A 52 -0.86 5.19 11.08
N GLY A 53 -0.70 6.06 10.09
CA GLY A 53 -0.47 5.63 8.71
C GLY A 53 0.78 4.78 8.58
N ARG A 54 1.87 5.19 9.22
CA ARG A 54 3.10 4.41 9.28
C ARG A 54 2.88 3.06 9.94
N LYS A 55 2.18 3.03 11.07
CA LYS A 55 1.90 1.77 11.79
C LYS A 55 1.07 0.81 10.95
N LEU A 56 0.06 1.32 10.24
CA LEU A 56 -0.76 0.51 9.34
C LEU A 56 0.06 -0.05 8.18
N LEU A 57 0.91 0.77 7.59
CA LEU A 57 1.78 0.33 6.50
C LEU A 57 2.77 -0.72 6.97
N GLU A 58 3.40 -0.52 8.12
CA GLU A 58 4.32 -1.51 8.70
C GLU A 58 3.61 -2.82 9.00
N ALA A 59 2.40 -2.78 9.53
CA ALA A 59 1.61 -3.99 9.78
C ALA A 59 1.27 -4.73 8.48
N ALA A 60 0.94 -3.99 7.42
CA ALA A 60 0.69 -4.58 6.10
C ALA A 60 1.96 -5.23 5.54
N GLU A 61 3.11 -4.56 5.68
CA GLU A 61 4.40 -5.11 5.26
C GLU A 61 4.75 -6.38 6.03
N ASP A 62 4.52 -6.39 7.33
CA ASP A 62 4.78 -7.57 8.17
C ASP A 62 3.89 -8.75 7.77
N GLU A 63 2.62 -8.50 7.52
CA GLU A 63 1.71 -9.54 7.04
C GLU A 63 2.11 -10.04 5.66
N ALA A 64 2.52 -9.16 4.77
CA ALA A 64 3.02 -9.53 3.46
C ALA A 64 4.25 -10.43 3.56
N ARG A 65 5.21 -10.08 4.43
CA ARG A 65 6.38 -10.94 4.70
C ARG A 65 5.96 -12.31 5.22
N ALA A 66 5.03 -12.36 6.15
CA ALA A 66 4.53 -13.62 6.71
C ALA A 66 3.89 -14.51 5.63
N GLN A 67 3.35 -13.92 4.58
CA GLN A 67 2.79 -14.64 3.44
C GLN A 67 3.79 -14.87 2.30
N GLY A 68 5.06 -14.60 2.52
CA GLY A 68 6.12 -14.87 1.55
C GLY A 68 6.33 -13.80 0.49
N CYS A 69 5.76 -12.62 0.66
CA CYS A 69 6.01 -11.51 -0.27
C CYS A 69 7.43 -11.00 -0.16
N ARG A 70 8.00 -10.63 -1.31
CA ARG A 70 9.34 -10.04 -1.42
C ARG A 70 9.31 -8.53 -1.60
N SER A 71 8.19 -8.00 -2.05
CA SER A 71 8.08 -6.58 -2.41
C SER A 71 6.67 -6.08 -2.20
N VAL A 72 6.57 -4.76 -2.05
CA VAL A 72 5.31 -4.02 -2.05
C VAL A 72 5.38 -2.99 -3.15
N PHE A 73 4.31 -2.80 -3.89
CA PHE A 73 4.17 -1.62 -4.74
C PHE A 73 2.85 -0.91 -4.47
N LEU A 74 2.83 0.36 -4.75
CA LEU A 74 1.67 1.21 -4.63
C LEU A 74 1.75 2.33 -5.64
N THR A 75 0.64 3.02 -5.81
CA THR A 75 0.56 4.17 -6.72
C THR A 75 0.06 5.40 -5.96
N THR A 76 0.56 6.55 -6.34
CA THR A 76 0.13 7.83 -5.78
C THR A 76 0.29 8.94 -6.81
N PHE A 77 -0.48 10.02 -6.63
CA PHE A 77 -0.37 11.19 -7.50
C PHE A 77 0.58 12.23 -6.91
N SER A 78 1.09 13.14 -7.75
CA SER A 78 2.01 14.18 -7.33
C SER A 78 1.45 15.12 -6.25
N PHE A 79 0.12 15.22 -6.15
CA PHE A 79 -0.56 16.02 -5.12
C PHE A 79 -0.89 15.23 -3.85
N GLN A 80 -0.42 13.98 -3.73
CA GLN A 80 -0.67 13.10 -2.59
C GLN A 80 0.61 12.85 -1.78
N ALA A 81 0.73 11.68 -1.18
CA ALA A 81 1.65 11.40 -0.09
C ALA A 81 3.00 10.79 -0.52
N ARG A 82 3.51 11.10 -1.72
CA ARG A 82 4.80 10.56 -2.19
C ARG A 82 5.94 10.73 -1.17
N PRO A 83 6.15 11.91 -0.57
CA PRO A 83 7.23 12.09 0.42
C PRO A 83 7.07 11.18 1.65
N PHE A 84 5.84 10.91 2.05
CA PHE A 84 5.55 9.99 3.15
C PHE A 84 6.09 8.59 2.85
N TYR A 85 5.80 8.07 1.66
CA TYR A 85 6.26 6.74 1.25
C TYR A 85 7.76 6.70 1.06
N GLU A 86 8.36 7.73 0.48
CA GLU A 86 9.80 7.78 0.28
C GLU A 86 10.57 7.74 1.61
N ARG A 87 10.06 8.41 2.65
CA ARG A 87 10.65 8.33 3.99
C ARG A 87 10.59 6.93 4.59
N LEU A 88 9.65 6.10 4.15
CA LEU A 88 9.47 4.74 4.65
C LEU A 88 10.15 3.68 3.76
N GLY A 89 11.01 4.12 2.85
CA GLY A 89 11.84 3.23 2.05
C GLY A 89 11.28 2.89 0.66
N TYR A 90 10.22 3.55 0.24
CA TYR A 90 9.67 3.36 -1.11
C TYR A 90 10.44 4.21 -2.11
N GLU A 91 10.65 3.66 -3.30
CA GLU A 91 11.29 4.36 -4.42
C GLU A 91 10.34 4.44 -5.61
N VAL A 92 10.40 5.53 -6.34
CA VAL A 92 9.65 5.69 -7.59
C VAL A 92 10.32 4.85 -8.67
N ILE A 93 9.54 3.95 -9.26
CA ILE A 93 10.02 3.09 -10.34
C ILE A 93 9.40 3.43 -11.70
N ALA A 94 8.31 4.17 -11.71
CA ALA A 94 7.68 4.62 -12.96
C ALA A 94 6.84 5.87 -12.69
N ASP A 95 6.77 6.72 -13.71
CA ASP A 95 5.95 7.92 -13.70
C ASP A 95 5.08 7.94 -14.96
N VAL A 96 3.82 8.32 -14.80
CA VAL A 96 2.94 8.66 -15.90
C VAL A 96 2.67 10.16 -15.82
N PRO A 97 3.28 10.97 -16.69
CA PRO A 97 3.09 12.40 -16.66
C PRO A 97 1.71 12.78 -17.18
N ASP A 98 1.22 13.91 -16.72
CA ASP A 98 -0.05 14.49 -17.16
C ASP A 98 -1.26 13.58 -16.89
N TYR A 99 -1.22 12.85 -15.78
CA TYR A 99 -2.29 11.97 -15.32
C TYR A 99 -2.53 12.20 -13.82
N PRO A 100 -3.62 12.94 -13.46
CA PRO A 100 -4.48 13.76 -14.32
C PRO A 100 -3.70 14.96 -14.89
N VAL A 101 -4.32 15.66 -15.83
CA VAL A 101 -3.68 16.82 -16.49
C VAL A 101 -3.07 17.78 -15.47
N GLY A 102 -1.80 18.13 -15.67
CA GLY A 102 -1.04 19.00 -14.77
C GLY A 102 -0.41 18.29 -13.57
N HIS A 103 -0.59 16.99 -13.45
CA HIS A 103 -0.04 16.17 -12.35
C HIS A 103 0.69 14.94 -12.89
N THR A 104 1.33 14.20 -12.00
CA THR A 104 2.03 12.96 -12.35
C THR A 104 1.51 11.84 -11.47
N TYR A 105 1.28 10.69 -12.09
CA TYR A 105 0.96 9.44 -11.41
C TYR A 105 2.26 8.67 -11.20
N HIS A 106 2.54 8.33 -9.95
CA HIS A 106 3.78 7.63 -9.56
C HIS A 106 3.51 6.20 -9.18
N VAL A 107 4.39 5.30 -9.61
CA VAL A 107 4.44 3.92 -9.10
C VAL A 107 5.67 3.81 -8.21
N LEU A 108 5.48 3.37 -6.98
CA LEU A 108 6.53 3.21 -5.99
C LEU A 108 6.65 1.76 -5.56
N ARG A 109 7.86 1.36 -5.19
CA ARG A 109 8.16 0.00 -4.75
C ARG A 109 9.06 0.02 -3.53
N LYS A 110 8.88 -0.99 -2.66
CA LYS A 110 9.80 -1.29 -1.56
C LYS A 110 10.12 -2.77 -1.56
N MET A 111 11.40 -3.10 -1.46
CA MET A 111 11.83 -4.48 -1.24
C MET A 111 11.67 -4.84 0.23
N LEU A 112 11.03 -5.97 0.48
CA LEU A 112 10.86 -6.51 1.84
C LEU A 112 11.97 -7.51 2.14
N ALA A 113 13.12 -7.01 2.40
CA ALA A 113 14.25 -7.87 2.71
C ALA A 113 14.14 -8.50 4.11
#